data_735d3e746df65f777e38522071ef794f
#
_entry.id   735d3e746df65f777e38522071ef794f
#
_cell.length_a   1.000
_cell.length_b   1.000
_cell.length_c   1.000
_cell.angle_alpha   90.00
_cell.angle_beta   90.00
_cell.angle_gamma   90.00
#
_symmetry.space_group_name_H-M   'P 1'
#
loop_
_entity.id
_entity.type
_entity.pdbx_description
1 polymer ?
#
loop_
_entity_poly.entity_id
_entity_poly.type
_entity_poly.pdbx_seq_one_letter_code
_entity_poly.pdbx_strand_id
1 'polypeptide(L)'
;MAGIYIHIPFCKTRCIYCGFYSTTYNDIQSRYVDAVLKELELRSDYINEPIETIYLGGGTPSQLHFDLIEKLISNLTSSSDVARHCKEITIECNPDDVNDELAALFRRLGVNRISMGVQTFSDERLRFIRRRHTAEQAHKAVDTLRKAGIKNISIDLIFGFPDETMDEWIGDIDTAISLGVEHISAYSLMYEEGTPLFSMLERGEIKEIDEELSRRMYYALIDRLTASGYFQYEISNFAREGFRSRHNSSYWRAVPYIGLGAGAHSYDGHSRQWNIDNIYTYIYKVENGTIPYEREELDAVTRYNDMITTALRTREGIEIKEGGFYDYMMSSAKKLVSEGLLAVDNGHL
;
A
#
# COMPACT_ATOMS: atom_id res chain seq x y z
N MET A 1 -14.61 -6.00 -12.59
CA MET A 1 -13.13 -6.06 -12.36
C MET A 1 -12.85 -6.20 -10.89
N ALA A 2 -11.81 -6.92 -10.51
CA ALA A 2 -11.47 -7.17 -9.11
C ALA A 2 -9.96 -7.27 -8.91
N GLY A 3 -9.51 -7.31 -7.64
CA GLY A 3 -8.11 -7.47 -7.26
C GLY A 3 -7.87 -8.65 -6.33
N ILE A 4 -6.64 -9.16 -6.33
CA ILE A 4 -6.14 -10.09 -5.32
C ILE A 4 -5.08 -9.36 -4.50
N TYR A 5 -5.27 -9.28 -3.18
CA TYR A 5 -4.27 -8.86 -2.22
C TYR A 5 -3.73 -10.05 -1.46
N ILE A 6 -2.43 -10.16 -1.30
CA ILE A 6 -1.81 -11.22 -0.52
C ILE A 6 -0.99 -10.60 0.59
N HIS A 7 -1.37 -10.89 1.80
CA HIS A 7 -0.63 -10.46 2.97
C HIS A 7 0.53 -11.41 3.25
N ILE A 8 1.75 -10.90 3.18
CA ILE A 8 2.98 -11.64 3.52
C ILE A 8 3.55 -11.04 4.80
N PRO A 9 3.30 -11.64 5.97
CA PRO A 9 3.60 -11.01 7.26
C PRO A 9 5.07 -11.08 7.67
N PHE A 10 5.97 -11.57 6.83
CA PHE A 10 7.36 -11.81 7.22
C PHE A 10 8.22 -10.56 7.09
N CYS A 11 8.98 -10.26 8.15
CA CYS A 11 10.02 -9.23 8.19
C CYS A 11 11.30 -9.81 8.80
N LYS A 12 12.47 -9.33 8.39
CA LYS A 12 13.73 -9.64 9.12
C LYS A 12 13.80 -8.86 10.43
N THR A 13 13.34 -7.61 10.40
CA THR A 13 13.26 -6.71 11.57
C THR A 13 11.99 -5.90 11.47
N ARG A 14 11.37 -5.55 12.61
CA ARG A 14 10.23 -4.64 12.65
C ARG A 14 10.69 -3.21 12.84
N CYS A 15 10.21 -2.31 11.98
CA CYS A 15 10.40 -0.88 12.15
C CYS A 15 9.64 -0.38 13.37
N ILE A 16 10.17 0.64 14.06
CA ILE A 16 9.56 1.11 15.32
C ILE A 16 8.21 1.81 15.15
N TYR A 17 7.89 2.26 13.95
CA TYR A 17 6.64 2.98 13.63
C TYR A 17 5.53 2.08 13.06
N CYS A 18 5.88 0.83 12.68
CA CYS A 18 5.00 0.00 11.87
C CYS A 18 3.91 -0.68 12.69
N GLY A 19 2.64 -0.33 12.44
CA GLY A 19 1.45 -0.96 13.00
C GLY A 19 0.94 -2.17 12.24
N PHE A 20 1.46 -2.46 11.04
CA PHE A 20 1.01 -3.60 10.25
C PHE A 20 1.30 -4.93 10.93
N TYR A 21 0.35 -5.87 10.77
CA TYR A 21 0.56 -7.23 11.23
C TYR A 21 1.78 -7.86 10.55
N SER A 22 2.79 -8.20 11.34
CA SER A 22 4.04 -8.79 10.84
C SER A 22 4.74 -9.62 11.91
N THR A 23 5.60 -10.56 11.45
CA THR A 23 6.38 -11.45 12.31
C THR A 23 7.81 -11.57 11.83
N THR A 24 8.71 -11.90 12.74
CA THR A 24 10.11 -12.23 12.42
C THR A 24 10.37 -13.74 12.39
N TYR A 25 9.34 -14.58 12.57
CA TYR A 25 9.43 -16.04 12.51
C TYR A 25 9.40 -16.51 11.05
N ASN A 26 10.59 -16.64 10.44
CA ASN A 26 10.73 -16.95 9.01
C ASN A 26 10.76 -18.46 8.69
N ASP A 27 10.86 -19.32 9.67
CA ASP A 27 10.93 -20.79 9.54
C ASP A 27 9.62 -21.45 9.07
N ILE A 28 8.50 -20.72 9.15
CA ILE A 28 7.17 -21.19 8.73
C ILE A 28 6.71 -20.70 7.36
N GLN A 29 7.56 -20.01 6.60
CA GLN A 29 7.20 -19.41 5.30
C GLN A 29 6.57 -20.42 4.33
N SER A 30 7.14 -21.62 4.21
CA SER A 30 6.61 -22.64 3.29
C SER A 30 5.18 -23.05 3.65
N ARG A 31 4.93 -23.40 4.93
CA ARG A 31 3.58 -23.73 5.39
C ARG A 31 2.59 -22.59 5.22
N TYR A 32 3.05 -21.35 5.43
CA TYR A 32 2.23 -20.18 5.24
C TYR A 32 1.80 -19.99 3.78
N VAL A 33 2.75 -20.10 2.85
CA VAL A 33 2.46 -20.01 1.41
C VAL A 33 1.50 -21.12 0.97
N ASP A 34 1.69 -22.36 1.49
CA ASP A 34 0.76 -23.46 1.22
C ASP A 34 -0.66 -23.16 1.73
N ALA A 35 -0.76 -22.58 2.94
CA ALA A 35 -2.03 -22.16 3.51
C ALA A 35 -2.70 -21.05 2.66
N VAL A 36 -1.94 -20.05 2.20
CA VAL A 36 -2.46 -18.98 1.33
C VAL A 36 -3.02 -19.55 0.02
N LEU A 37 -2.31 -20.49 -0.61
CA LEU A 37 -2.78 -21.15 -1.83
C LEU A 37 -4.01 -22.02 -1.56
N LYS A 38 -4.06 -22.69 -0.41
CA LYS A 38 -5.23 -23.45 0.02
C LYS A 38 -6.44 -22.55 0.30
N GLU A 39 -6.23 -21.38 0.90
CA GLU A 39 -7.29 -20.37 1.08
C GLU A 39 -7.84 -19.92 -0.27
N LEU A 40 -6.97 -19.65 -1.26
CA LEU A 40 -7.40 -19.29 -2.61
C LEU A 40 -8.33 -20.35 -3.23
N GLU A 41 -7.99 -21.64 -3.09
CA GLU A 41 -8.84 -22.75 -3.54
C GLU A 41 -10.19 -22.76 -2.82
N LEU A 42 -10.20 -22.63 -1.47
CA LEU A 42 -11.40 -22.66 -0.64
C LEU A 42 -12.33 -21.47 -0.91
N ARG A 43 -11.79 -20.38 -1.45
CA ARG A 43 -12.52 -19.13 -1.75
C ARG A 43 -12.63 -18.85 -3.25
N SER A 44 -12.54 -19.87 -4.09
CA SER A 44 -12.60 -19.74 -5.55
C SER A 44 -13.84 -18.97 -6.05
N ASP A 45 -14.95 -19.08 -5.32
CA ASP A 45 -16.23 -18.44 -5.66
C ASP A 45 -16.45 -17.07 -4.98
N TYR A 46 -15.45 -16.56 -4.26
CA TYR A 46 -15.60 -15.29 -3.52
C TYR A 46 -15.76 -14.08 -4.46
N ILE A 47 -15.05 -14.09 -5.59
CA ILE A 47 -15.12 -13.06 -6.61
C ILE A 47 -15.43 -13.72 -7.96
N ASN A 48 -16.50 -13.25 -8.61
CA ASN A 48 -16.93 -13.72 -9.93
C ASN A 48 -16.56 -12.74 -11.06
N GLU A 49 -15.77 -11.71 -10.75
CA GLU A 49 -15.33 -10.71 -11.71
C GLU A 49 -13.90 -10.99 -12.19
N PRO A 50 -13.54 -10.54 -13.41
CA PRO A 50 -12.17 -10.66 -13.91
C PRO A 50 -11.15 -10.00 -12.99
N ILE A 51 -10.07 -10.70 -12.68
CA ILE A 51 -8.98 -10.20 -11.85
C ILE A 51 -8.04 -9.33 -12.68
N GLU A 52 -7.99 -8.03 -12.37
CA GLU A 52 -7.14 -7.08 -13.07
C GLU A 52 -5.83 -6.78 -12.36
N THR A 53 -5.75 -7.01 -11.05
CA THR A 53 -4.55 -6.71 -10.25
C THR A 53 -4.24 -7.79 -9.23
N ILE A 54 -2.95 -8.04 -9.03
CA ILE A 54 -2.40 -8.86 -7.95
C ILE A 54 -1.41 -7.99 -7.17
N TYR A 55 -1.54 -7.97 -5.85
CA TYR A 55 -0.67 -7.19 -4.98
C TYR A 55 -0.17 -8.05 -3.82
N LEU A 56 1.14 -8.21 -3.72
CA LEU A 56 1.81 -8.85 -2.59
C LEU A 56 2.35 -7.76 -1.68
N GLY A 57 1.81 -7.68 -0.47
CA GLY A 57 2.18 -6.64 0.51
C GLY A 57 2.15 -7.14 1.94
N GLY A 58 2.24 -6.19 2.89
CA GLY A 58 2.08 -6.43 4.32
C GLY A 58 3.35 -6.23 5.14
N GLY A 59 4.07 -7.27 5.49
CA GLY A 59 5.37 -7.19 6.15
C GLY A 59 6.46 -6.83 5.14
N THR A 60 7.03 -7.84 4.50
CA THR A 60 8.04 -7.63 3.44
C THR A 60 8.03 -8.84 2.48
N PRO A 61 7.25 -8.82 1.42
CA PRO A 61 7.15 -9.94 0.48
C PRO A 61 8.48 -10.36 -0.14
N SER A 62 9.41 -9.44 -0.35
CA SER A 62 10.76 -9.73 -0.84
C SER A 62 11.61 -10.59 0.12
N GLN A 63 11.13 -10.84 1.35
CA GLN A 63 11.78 -11.72 2.34
C GLN A 63 11.45 -13.20 2.15
N LEU A 64 10.46 -13.53 1.35
CA LEU A 64 10.19 -14.92 1.02
C LEU A 64 11.37 -15.55 0.27
N HIS A 65 11.59 -16.83 0.49
CA HIS A 65 12.50 -17.60 -0.37
C HIS A 65 12.04 -17.55 -1.82
N PHE A 66 12.96 -17.52 -2.76
CA PHE A 66 12.67 -17.30 -4.19
C PHE A 66 11.73 -18.35 -4.78
N ASP A 67 11.87 -19.60 -4.38
CA ASP A 67 10.99 -20.70 -4.75
C ASP A 67 9.56 -20.52 -4.25
N LEU A 68 9.38 -19.87 -3.09
CA LEU A 68 8.05 -19.56 -2.55
C LEU A 68 7.40 -18.38 -3.27
N ILE A 69 8.18 -17.36 -3.65
CA ILE A 69 7.69 -16.26 -4.50
C ILE A 69 7.25 -16.83 -5.86
N GLU A 70 8.07 -17.69 -6.46
CA GLU A 70 7.75 -18.36 -7.72
C GLU A 70 6.51 -19.21 -7.61
N LYS A 71 6.42 -20.05 -6.59
CA LYS A 71 5.26 -20.90 -6.30
C LYS A 71 3.99 -20.07 -6.19
N LEU A 72 4.02 -18.99 -5.39
CA LEU A 72 2.86 -18.16 -5.14
C LEU A 72 2.38 -17.46 -6.41
N ILE A 73 3.26 -16.72 -7.10
CA ILE A 73 2.89 -15.96 -8.30
C ILE A 73 2.48 -16.89 -9.43
N SER A 74 3.18 -18.02 -9.65
CA SER A 74 2.84 -18.97 -10.71
C SER A 74 1.46 -19.59 -10.49
N ASN A 75 1.09 -19.95 -9.26
CA ASN A 75 -0.25 -20.45 -8.96
C ASN A 75 -1.33 -19.40 -9.20
N LEU A 76 -1.11 -18.15 -8.77
CA LEU A 76 -2.06 -17.04 -8.97
C LEU A 76 -2.28 -16.73 -10.46
N THR A 77 -1.24 -16.82 -11.27
CA THR A 77 -1.28 -16.50 -12.70
C THR A 77 -1.62 -17.70 -13.59
N SER A 78 -1.74 -18.90 -13.05
CA SER A 78 -2.07 -20.12 -13.79
C SER A 78 -3.50 -20.13 -14.33
N SER A 79 -4.41 -19.41 -13.70
CA SER A 79 -5.78 -19.26 -14.16
C SER A 79 -5.84 -18.54 -15.51
N SER A 80 -6.61 -19.09 -16.45
CA SER A 80 -6.82 -18.49 -17.78
C SER A 80 -7.49 -17.10 -17.69
N ASP A 81 -8.28 -16.86 -16.66
CA ASP A 81 -8.90 -15.56 -16.40
C ASP A 81 -7.86 -14.53 -15.99
N VAL A 82 -7.05 -14.83 -14.97
CA VAL A 82 -5.96 -13.95 -14.53
C VAL A 82 -4.97 -13.68 -15.67
N ALA A 83 -4.59 -14.72 -16.42
CA ALA A 83 -3.66 -14.57 -17.54
C ALA A 83 -4.17 -13.61 -18.64
N ARG A 84 -5.50 -13.50 -18.83
CA ARG A 84 -6.11 -12.60 -19.82
C ARG A 84 -6.32 -11.18 -19.34
N HIS A 85 -6.64 -10.98 -18.07
CA HIS A 85 -7.19 -9.73 -17.57
C HIS A 85 -6.24 -8.99 -16.62
N CYS A 86 -5.26 -9.68 -16.01
CA CYS A 86 -4.34 -9.06 -15.06
C CYS A 86 -3.41 -8.08 -15.76
N LYS A 87 -3.49 -6.83 -15.33
CA LYS A 87 -2.73 -5.69 -15.88
C LYS A 87 -1.58 -5.25 -14.99
N GLU A 88 -1.69 -5.55 -13.68
CA GLU A 88 -0.70 -5.13 -12.69
C GLU A 88 -0.43 -6.27 -11.71
N ILE A 89 0.83 -6.67 -11.60
CA ILE A 89 1.34 -7.54 -10.54
C ILE A 89 2.36 -6.74 -9.77
N THR A 90 1.99 -6.33 -8.56
CA THR A 90 2.83 -5.54 -7.65
C THR A 90 3.41 -6.41 -6.56
N ILE A 91 4.68 -6.16 -6.20
CA ILE A 91 5.31 -6.73 -5.01
C ILE A 91 6.02 -5.64 -4.21
N GLU A 92 5.84 -5.67 -2.88
CA GLU A 92 6.57 -4.79 -1.97
C GLU A 92 7.96 -5.34 -1.68
N CYS A 93 8.95 -4.44 -1.65
CA CYS A 93 10.35 -4.77 -1.42
C CYS A 93 11.01 -3.82 -0.41
N ASN A 94 11.98 -4.36 0.33
CA ASN A 94 12.99 -3.51 0.96
C ASN A 94 14.17 -3.32 0.01
N PRO A 95 14.82 -2.14 -0.01
CA PRO A 95 15.98 -1.88 -0.87
C PRO A 95 17.12 -2.89 -0.71
N ASP A 96 17.40 -3.34 0.52
CA ASP A 96 18.49 -4.29 0.82
C ASP A 96 18.20 -5.74 0.42
N ASP A 97 16.98 -6.06 0.01
CA ASP A 97 16.63 -7.38 -0.53
C ASP A 97 16.85 -7.47 -2.05
N VAL A 98 16.86 -6.32 -2.72
CA VAL A 98 16.95 -6.24 -4.18
C VAL A 98 18.37 -6.57 -4.65
N ASN A 99 18.49 -7.64 -5.41
CA ASN A 99 19.70 -8.04 -6.10
C ASN A 99 19.36 -8.52 -7.53
N ASP A 100 20.39 -8.82 -8.32
CA ASP A 100 20.19 -9.19 -9.74
C ASP A 100 19.35 -10.46 -9.89
N GLU A 101 19.50 -11.44 -8.98
CA GLU A 101 18.75 -12.69 -9.01
C GLU A 101 17.25 -12.47 -8.72
N LEU A 102 16.94 -11.70 -7.67
CA LEU A 102 15.55 -11.36 -7.33
C LEU A 102 14.88 -10.51 -8.43
N ALA A 103 15.61 -9.55 -8.98
CA ALA A 103 15.10 -8.70 -10.06
C ALA A 103 14.83 -9.52 -11.34
N ALA A 104 15.70 -10.48 -11.67
CA ALA A 104 15.49 -11.42 -12.78
C ALA A 104 14.28 -12.35 -12.52
N LEU A 105 14.12 -12.84 -11.28
CA LEU A 105 12.96 -13.63 -10.87
C LEU A 105 11.67 -12.83 -11.07
N PHE A 106 11.59 -11.61 -10.56
CA PHE A 106 10.41 -10.76 -10.75
C PHE A 106 10.06 -10.57 -12.22
N ARG A 107 11.08 -10.27 -13.03
CA ARG A 107 10.88 -10.11 -14.49
C ARG A 107 10.32 -11.38 -15.14
N ARG A 108 10.85 -12.55 -14.78
CA ARG A 108 10.41 -13.85 -15.29
C ARG A 108 8.98 -14.19 -14.90
N LEU A 109 8.58 -13.83 -13.69
CA LEU A 109 7.23 -14.07 -13.15
C LEU A 109 6.19 -13.05 -13.63
N GLY A 110 6.56 -12.07 -14.45
CA GLY A 110 5.64 -11.07 -14.95
C GLY A 110 5.29 -9.97 -13.95
N VAL A 111 6.04 -9.86 -12.83
CA VAL A 111 5.91 -8.70 -11.93
C VAL A 111 6.26 -7.46 -12.74
N ASN A 112 5.33 -6.52 -12.81
CA ASN A 112 5.47 -5.33 -13.63
C ASN A 112 5.44 -4.02 -12.83
N ARG A 113 5.18 -4.09 -11.52
CA ARG A 113 5.29 -2.95 -10.59
C ARG A 113 6.00 -3.37 -9.31
N ILE A 114 6.94 -2.55 -8.85
CA ILE A 114 7.60 -2.70 -7.53
C ILE A 114 7.17 -1.52 -6.65
N SER A 115 6.82 -1.79 -5.38
CA SER A 115 6.69 -0.77 -4.34
C SER A 115 7.82 -0.94 -3.34
N MET A 116 8.68 0.06 -3.22
CA MET A 116 9.91 -0.05 -2.44
C MET A 116 9.91 0.91 -1.27
N GLY A 117 9.92 0.38 -0.04
CA GLY A 117 9.94 1.17 1.18
C GLY A 117 11.31 1.81 1.42
N VAL A 118 11.56 2.97 0.82
CA VAL A 118 12.79 3.77 1.01
C VAL A 118 12.73 4.57 2.30
N GLN A 119 11.63 5.19 2.59
CA GLN A 119 11.27 6.01 3.75
C GLN A 119 11.98 7.37 3.79
N THR A 120 13.30 7.41 3.67
CA THR A 120 14.13 8.62 3.66
C THR A 120 15.49 8.28 3.05
N PHE A 121 16.23 9.28 2.60
CA PHE A 121 17.63 9.13 2.18
C PHE A 121 18.63 9.57 3.28
N SER A 122 18.15 9.82 4.50
CA SER A 122 19.00 10.05 5.68
C SER A 122 19.32 8.71 6.38
N ASP A 123 20.58 8.29 6.34
CA ASP A 123 21.02 7.08 7.05
C ASP A 123 20.83 7.16 8.56
N GLU A 124 20.83 8.37 9.13
CA GLU A 124 20.54 8.59 10.55
C GLU A 124 19.09 8.27 10.87
N ARG A 125 18.15 8.80 10.08
CA ARG A 125 16.71 8.55 10.25
C ARG A 125 16.35 7.09 9.94
N LEU A 126 17.00 6.48 8.94
CA LEU A 126 16.86 5.05 8.67
C LEU A 126 17.24 4.20 9.89
N ARG A 127 18.37 4.51 10.54
CA ARG A 127 18.77 3.84 11.78
C ARG A 127 17.78 4.10 12.92
N PHE A 128 17.29 5.32 13.06
CA PHE A 128 16.30 5.69 14.08
C PHE A 128 15.05 4.84 13.97
N ILE A 129 14.49 4.68 12.77
CA ILE A 129 13.29 3.86 12.54
C ILE A 129 13.57 2.35 12.38
N ARG A 130 14.81 1.90 12.63
CA ARG A 130 15.30 0.53 12.50
C ARG A 130 15.15 -0.05 11.09
N ARG A 131 15.36 0.76 10.07
CA ARG A 131 15.52 0.25 8.70
C ARG A 131 16.90 -0.37 8.54
N ARG A 132 16.97 -1.45 7.73
CA ARG A 132 18.21 -2.22 7.51
C ARG A 132 19.06 -1.65 6.38
N HIS A 133 18.41 -1.03 5.39
CA HIS A 133 19.08 -0.47 4.23
C HIS A 133 19.67 0.92 4.52
N THR A 134 20.58 1.33 3.63
CA THR A 134 21.14 2.68 3.55
C THR A 134 20.58 3.43 2.33
N ALA A 135 20.78 4.75 2.28
CA ALA A 135 20.43 5.55 1.11
C ALA A 135 21.11 5.03 -0.16
N GLU A 136 22.38 4.64 -0.09
CA GLU A 136 23.12 4.06 -1.23
C GLU A 136 22.46 2.76 -1.73
N GLN A 137 22.00 1.90 -0.83
CA GLN A 137 21.29 0.67 -1.20
C GLN A 137 19.95 0.96 -1.90
N ALA A 138 19.23 2.03 -1.53
CA ALA A 138 18.03 2.44 -2.22
C ALA A 138 18.32 2.85 -3.69
N HIS A 139 19.35 3.65 -3.93
CA HIS A 139 19.82 3.98 -5.28
C HIS A 139 20.19 2.74 -6.08
N LYS A 140 21.01 1.85 -5.51
CA LYS A 140 21.43 0.60 -6.14
C LYS A 140 20.26 -0.31 -6.47
N ALA A 141 19.26 -0.40 -5.61
CA ALA A 141 18.06 -1.21 -5.83
C ALA A 141 17.26 -0.73 -7.05
N VAL A 142 17.04 0.61 -7.19
CA VAL A 142 16.39 1.18 -8.36
C VAL A 142 17.17 0.84 -9.64
N ASP A 143 18.49 1.02 -9.63
CA ASP A 143 19.35 0.70 -10.78
C ASP A 143 19.28 -0.78 -11.15
N THR A 144 19.31 -1.68 -10.17
CA THR A 144 19.22 -3.13 -10.38
C THR A 144 17.88 -3.51 -11.03
N LEU A 145 16.77 -2.99 -10.51
CA LEU A 145 15.43 -3.21 -11.07
C LEU A 145 15.33 -2.68 -12.51
N ARG A 146 15.89 -1.49 -12.79
CA ARG A 146 15.94 -0.92 -14.14
C ARG A 146 16.72 -1.80 -15.12
N LYS A 147 17.90 -2.30 -14.72
CA LYS A 147 18.71 -3.20 -15.54
C LYS A 147 17.99 -4.49 -15.86
N ALA A 148 17.18 -5.03 -14.94
CA ALA A 148 16.32 -6.19 -15.18
C ALA A 148 15.11 -5.89 -16.07
N GLY A 149 14.88 -4.62 -16.46
CA GLY A 149 13.79 -4.20 -17.34
C GLY A 149 12.47 -3.90 -16.65
N ILE A 150 12.46 -3.73 -15.31
CA ILE A 150 11.30 -3.26 -14.57
C ILE A 150 11.19 -1.75 -14.72
N LYS A 151 10.05 -1.30 -15.29
CA LYS A 151 9.84 0.11 -15.67
C LYS A 151 8.89 0.87 -14.75
N ASN A 152 8.14 0.17 -13.88
CA ASN A 152 7.20 0.80 -12.97
C ASN A 152 7.70 0.58 -11.53
N ILE A 153 8.42 1.56 -11.03
CA ILE A 153 8.99 1.54 -9.68
C ILE A 153 8.33 2.65 -8.88
N SER A 154 7.73 2.27 -7.76
CA SER A 154 7.24 3.15 -6.71
C SER A 154 8.26 3.18 -5.58
N ILE A 155 8.49 4.34 -5.00
CA ILE A 155 9.18 4.47 -3.71
C ILE A 155 8.25 5.11 -2.69
N ASP A 156 8.35 4.63 -1.45
CA ASP A 156 7.58 5.18 -0.34
C ASP A 156 8.52 6.04 0.52
N LEU A 157 8.09 7.27 0.81
CA LEU A 157 8.79 8.24 1.66
C LEU A 157 7.95 8.52 2.91
N ILE A 158 8.63 8.89 3.98
CA ILE A 158 8.01 9.38 5.22
C ILE A 158 8.59 10.75 5.52
N PHE A 159 7.74 11.70 5.89
CA PHE A 159 8.11 13.01 6.40
C PHE A 159 7.51 13.25 7.79
N GLY A 160 7.98 14.26 8.47
CA GLY A 160 7.51 14.58 9.81
C GLY A 160 8.17 13.76 10.91
N PHE A 161 9.42 13.34 10.70
CA PHE A 161 10.21 12.73 11.77
C PHE A 161 10.44 13.72 12.92
N PRO A 162 10.66 13.24 14.16
CA PRO A 162 11.13 14.09 15.24
C PRO A 162 12.34 14.93 14.80
N ASP A 163 12.29 16.23 15.06
CA ASP A 163 13.35 17.20 14.75
C ASP A 163 13.74 17.30 13.26
N GLU A 164 12.88 16.84 12.35
CA GLU A 164 13.09 16.98 10.91
C GLU A 164 12.96 18.44 10.48
N THR A 165 13.92 18.89 9.68
CA THR A 165 13.90 20.23 9.10
C THR A 165 13.29 20.25 7.70
N MET A 166 12.84 21.43 7.26
CA MET A 166 12.35 21.61 5.88
C MET A 166 13.43 21.28 4.84
N ASP A 167 14.69 21.64 5.11
CA ASP A 167 15.79 21.42 4.17
C ASP A 167 16.12 19.93 3.99
N GLU A 168 16.05 19.14 5.08
CA GLU A 168 16.20 17.68 5.01
C GLU A 168 15.10 17.05 4.17
N TRP A 169 13.83 17.42 4.42
CA TRP A 169 12.70 16.93 3.64
C TRP A 169 12.80 17.29 2.15
N ILE A 170 13.19 18.55 1.85
CA ILE A 170 13.44 18.98 0.47
C ILE A 170 14.54 18.14 -0.18
N GLY A 171 15.59 17.80 0.56
CA GLY A 171 16.66 16.93 0.10
C GLY A 171 16.17 15.54 -0.26
N ASP A 172 15.27 14.95 0.53
CA ASP A 172 14.64 13.65 0.26
C ASP A 172 13.76 13.71 -1.00
N ILE A 173 12.95 14.77 -1.17
CA ILE A 173 12.12 14.96 -2.38
C ILE A 173 13.01 15.08 -3.63
N ASP A 174 14.04 15.91 -3.59
CA ASP A 174 14.92 16.15 -4.73
C ASP A 174 15.70 14.87 -5.09
N THR A 175 16.11 14.10 -4.10
CA THR A 175 16.74 12.78 -4.32
C THR A 175 15.76 11.82 -4.98
N ALA A 176 14.52 11.72 -4.50
CA ALA A 176 13.48 10.89 -5.11
C ALA A 176 13.20 11.28 -6.57
N ILE A 177 13.13 12.57 -6.87
CA ILE A 177 12.97 13.08 -8.23
C ILE A 177 14.16 12.67 -9.11
N SER A 178 15.39 12.77 -8.58
CA SER A 178 16.61 12.43 -9.32
C SER A 178 16.71 10.93 -9.68
N LEU A 179 16.10 10.04 -8.89
CA LEU A 179 16.00 8.61 -9.19
C LEU A 179 15.13 8.32 -10.43
N GLY A 180 14.31 9.27 -10.84
CA GLY A 180 13.48 9.15 -12.03
C GLY A 180 12.45 8.02 -11.97
N VAL A 181 12.01 7.63 -10.76
CA VAL A 181 10.97 6.62 -10.55
C VAL A 181 9.62 7.09 -11.08
N GLU A 182 8.72 6.17 -11.39
CA GLU A 182 7.42 6.48 -11.99
C GLU A 182 6.37 6.89 -10.97
N HIS A 183 6.57 6.49 -9.71
CA HIS A 183 5.57 6.69 -8.66
C HIS A 183 6.27 6.99 -7.33
N ILE A 184 5.69 7.89 -6.55
CA ILE A 184 6.16 8.25 -5.20
C ILE A 184 4.95 8.27 -4.30
N SER A 185 5.01 7.48 -3.22
CA SER A 185 4.10 7.59 -2.08
C SER A 185 4.79 8.37 -0.98
N ALA A 186 4.11 9.32 -0.36
CA ALA A 186 4.68 10.07 0.76
C ALA A 186 3.67 10.20 1.89
N TYR A 187 4.07 9.76 3.07
CA TYR A 187 3.22 9.68 4.26
C TYR A 187 3.80 10.54 5.38
N SER A 188 2.95 11.23 6.12
CA SER A 188 3.37 11.78 7.41
C SER A 188 3.64 10.64 8.38
N LEU A 189 4.69 10.74 9.18
CA LEU A 189 4.99 9.77 10.23
C LEU A 189 3.83 9.72 11.23
N MET A 190 3.27 8.52 11.40
CA MET A 190 2.17 8.28 12.34
C MET A 190 2.68 7.62 13.61
N TYR A 191 2.08 8.01 14.74
CA TYR A 191 2.38 7.46 16.06
C TYR A 191 1.23 6.56 16.48
N GLU A 192 1.25 5.29 16.00
CA GLU A 192 0.19 4.33 16.26
C GLU A 192 0.39 3.62 17.61
N GLU A 193 -0.70 3.52 18.40
CA GLU A 193 -0.70 2.78 19.67
C GLU A 193 -0.15 1.36 19.49
N GLY A 194 0.58 0.90 20.50
CA GLY A 194 1.23 -0.42 20.47
C GLY A 194 2.55 -0.49 19.72
N THR A 195 2.98 0.60 19.07
CA THR A 195 4.29 0.67 18.44
C THR A 195 5.38 1.18 19.40
N PRO A 196 6.65 0.78 19.22
CA PRO A 196 7.75 1.35 19.99
C PRO A 196 7.87 2.86 19.85
N LEU A 197 7.59 3.43 18.66
CA LEU A 197 7.63 4.86 18.41
C LEU A 197 6.59 5.61 19.26
N PHE A 198 5.36 5.10 19.34
CA PHE A 198 4.31 5.66 20.19
C PHE A 198 4.73 5.64 21.67
N SER A 199 5.30 4.53 22.13
CA SER A 199 5.80 4.41 23.49
C SER A 199 6.93 5.39 23.81
N MET A 200 7.80 5.74 22.84
CA MET A 200 8.82 6.78 23.00
C MET A 200 8.19 8.17 23.14
N LEU A 201 7.13 8.45 22.38
CA LEU A 201 6.36 9.69 22.48
C LEU A 201 5.70 9.83 23.86
N GLU A 202 5.01 8.78 24.34
CA GLU A 202 4.36 8.77 25.65
C GLU A 202 5.35 9.01 26.82
N ARG A 203 6.59 8.49 26.70
CA ARG A 203 7.64 8.73 27.69
C ARG A 203 8.34 10.08 27.56
N GLY A 204 7.98 10.89 26.56
CA GLY A 204 8.61 12.18 26.28
C GLY A 204 10.06 12.10 25.77
N GLU A 205 10.48 10.93 25.27
CA GLU A 205 11.82 10.73 24.68
C GLU A 205 11.94 11.42 23.32
N ILE A 206 10.83 11.56 22.61
CA ILE A 206 10.68 12.28 21.35
C ILE A 206 9.45 13.18 21.41
N LYS A 207 9.36 14.10 20.46
CA LYS A 207 8.17 14.94 20.24
C LYS A 207 7.73 14.81 18.80
N GLU A 208 6.42 14.95 18.59
CA GLU A 208 5.89 15.10 17.23
C GLU A 208 6.44 16.38 16.61
N ILE A 209 6.57 16.39 15.30
CA ILE A 209 6.91 17.59 14.54
C ILE A 209 5.81 18.65 14.72
N ASP A 210 6.20 19.90 14.65
CA ASP A 210 5.22 21.02 14.65
C ASP A 210 4.22 20.86 13.50
N GLU A 211 2.93 21.01 13.80
CA GLU A 211 1.85 20.79 12.84
C GLU A 211 1.95 21.72 11.63
N GLU A 212 2.30 23.00 11.86
CA GLU A 212 2.47 23.96 10.77
C GLU A 212 3.68 23.63 9.91
N LEU A 213 4.77 23.13 10.49
CA LEU A 213 5.92 22.65 9.73
C LEU A 213 5.55 21.41 8.91
N SER A 214 4.84 20.44 9.50
CA SER A 214 4.35 19.25 8.77
C SER A 214 3.45 19.64 7.59
N ARG A 215 2.54 20.58 7.78
CA ARG A 215 1.68 21.12 6.73
C ARG A 215 2.49 21.77 5.61
N ARG A 216 3.50 22.56 5.94
CA ARG A 216 4.42 23.18 4.97
C ARG A 216 5.25 22.13 4.21
N MET A 217 5.69 21.07 4.88
CA MET A 217 6.37 19.93 4.22
C MET A 217 5.49 19.27 3.19
N TYR A 218 4.21 19.06 3.51
CA TYR A 218 3.24 18.49 2.57
C TYR A 218 3.02 19.38 1.34
N TYR A 219 2.88 20.70 1.51
CA TYR A 219 2.75 21.61 0.36
C TYR A 219 4.03 21.67 -0.49
N ALA A 220 5.21 21.69 0.14
CA ALA A 220 6.47 21.63 -0.57
C ALA A 220 6.61 20.34 -1.42
N LEU A 221 6.13 19.20 -0.90
CA LEU A 221 6.04 17.94 -1.64
C LEU A 221 5.19 18.09 -2.90
N ILE A 222 3.96 18.61 -2.76
CA ILE A 222 3.03 18.80 -3.87
C ILE A 222 3.66 19.68 -4.95
N ASP A 223 4.19 20.85 -4.56
CA ASP A 223 4.76 21.83 -5.49
C ASP A 223 5.95 21.24 -6.25
N ARG A 224 6.89 20.59 -5.55
CA ARG A 224 8.11 20.04 -6.18
C ARG A 224 7.83 18.86 -7.09
N LEU A 225 6.99 17.93 -6.65
CA LEU A 225 6.62 16.78 -7.47
C LEU A 225 5.83 17.20 -8.71
N THR A 226 4.88 18.15 -8.55
CA THR A 226 4.12 18.67 -9.68
C THR A 226 5.02 19.39 -10.69
N ALA A 227 5.94 20.24 -10.22
CA ALA A 227 6.93 20.89 -11.08
C ALA A 227 7.84 19.91 -11.82
N SER A 228 8.02 18.69 -11.28
CA SER A 228 8.84 17.62 -11.85
C SER A 228 8.06 16.61 -12.70
N GLY A 229 6.77 16.91 -13.01
CA GLY A 229 5.93 16.10 -13.89
C GLY A 229 5.27 14.89 -13.24
N TYR A 230 5.14 14.91 -11.92
CA TYR A 230 4.27 13.97 -11.20
C TYR A 230 2.91 14.60 -10.94
N PHE A 231 1.86 13.80 -11.02
CA PHE A 231 0.50 14.22 -10.73
C PHE A 231 0.06 13.60 -9.42
N GLN A 232 -0.34 14.42 -8.45
CA GLN A 232 -1.03 13.92 -7.28
C GLN A 232 -2.39 13.38 -7.69
N TYR A 233 -2.68 12.11 -7.39
CA TYR A 233 -3.96 11.51 -7.74
C TYR A 233 -4.78 11.08 -6.52
N GLU A 234 -4.15 11.02 -5.34
CA GLU A 234 -4.79 10.95 -4.04
C GLU A 234 -3.86 11.57 -2.99
N ILE A 235 -4.31 11.69 -1.75
CA ILE A 235 -3.62 12.47 -0.69
C ILE A 235 -2.11 12.16 -0.60
N SER A 236 -1.73 10.88 -0.63
CA SER A 236 -0.35 10.44 -0.37
C SER A 236 0.41 9.99 -1.63
N ASN A 237 -0.26 9.87 -2.78
CA ASN A 237 0.32 9.21 -3.94
C ASN A 237 0.44 10.13 -5.16
N PHE A 238 1.64 10.11 -5.74
CA PHE A 238 2.04 10.90 -6.90
C PHE A 238 2.59 9.98 -7.98
N ALA A 239 2.19 10.18 -9.22
CA ALA A 239 2.65 9.34 -10.33
C ALA A 239 2.89 10.15 -11.59
N ARG A 240 3.81 9.69 -12.43
CA ARG A 240 3.87 10.11 -13.83
C ARG A 240 2.65 9.61 -14.58
N GLU A 241 2.32 10.22 -15.70
CA GLU A 241 1.18 9.83 -16.52
C GLU A 241 1.24 8.33 -16.90
N GLY A 242 0.15 7.62 -16.68
CA GLY A 242 0.04 6.17 -16.95
C GLY A 242 0.57 5.24 -15.85
N PHE A 243 1.15 5.77 -14.75
CA PHE A 243 1.81 4.97 -13.69
C PHE A 243 1.13 5.00 -12.32
N ARG A 244 -0.13 5.46 -12.25
CA ARG A 244 -0.92 5.32 -11.01
C ARG A 244 -1.02 3.84 -10.63
N SER A 245 -0.91 3.51 -9.34
CA SER A 245 -1.16 2.16 -8.85
C SER A 245 -2.62 1.77 -9.14
N ARG A 246 -2.81 0.74 -9.96
CA ARG A 246 -4.16 0.24 -10.29
C ARG A 246 -4.81 -0.41 -9.08
N HIS A 247 -4.04 -1.22 -8.35
CA HIS A 247 -4.53 -1.92 -7.18
C HIS A 247 -4.98 -0.95 -6.08
N ASN A 248 -4.12 0.02 -5.68
CA ASN A 248 -4.47 1.00 -4.65
C ASN A 248 -5.63 1.90 -5.09
N SER A 249 -5.66 2.32 -6.38
CA SER A 249 -6.76 3.11 -6.92
C SER A 249 -8.09 2.35 -6.92
N SER A 250 -8.07 1.01 -6.91
CA SER A 250 -9.28 0.17 -6.83
C SER A 250 -9.96 0.30 -5.47
N TYR A 251 -9.21 0.43 -4.38
CA TYR A 251 -9.77 0.64 -3.04
C TYR A 251 -10.59 1.93 -2.96
N TRP A 252 -10.06 3.03 -3.52
CA TRP A 252 -10.74 4.33 -3.51
C TRP A 252 -12.01 4.36 -4.35
N ARG A 253 -12.16 3.42 -5.28
CA ARG A 253 -13.34 3.27 -6.15
C ARG A 253 -14.26 2.15 -5.70
N ALA A 254 -14.07 1.62 -4.49
CA ALA A 254 -14.83 0.51 -3.94
C ALA A 254 -14.93 -0.71 -4.89
N VAL A 255 -13.85 -1.00 -5.62
CA VAL A 255 -13.76 -2.20 -6.47
C VAL A 255 -13.59 -3.43 -5.59
N PRO A 256 -14.32 -4.54 -5.83
CA PRO A 256 -14.17 -5.76 -5.07
C PRO A 256 -12.74 -6.33 -5.11
N TYR A 257 -12.33 -6.92 -4.00
CA TYR A 257 -11.04 -7.61 -3.91
C TYR A 257 -11.09 -8.74 -2.89
N ILE A 258 -10.29 -9.76 -3.12
CA ILE A 258 -10.03 -10.81 -2.16
C ILE A 258 -8.66 -10.63 -1.53
N GLY A 259 -8.63 -10.58 -0.19
CA GLY A 259 -7.40 -10.62 0.59
C GLY A 259 -7.15 -12.05 1.10
N LEU A 260 -5.93 -12.53 0.90
CA LEU A 260 -5.48 -13.85 1.30
C LEU A 260 -4.34 -13.72 2.32
N GLY A 261 -4.33 -14.63 3.29
CA GLY A 261 -3.33 -14.63 4.35
C GLY A 261 -3.84 -14.06 5.68
N ALA A 262 -3.07 -14.27 6.74
CA ALA A 262 -3.39 -13.80 8.09
C ALA A 262 -3.47 -12.27 8.14
N GLY A 263 -4.54 -11.72 8.72
CA GLY A 263 -4.78 -10.28 8.80
C GLY A 263 -5.22 -9.63 7.48
N ALA A 264 -5.39 -10.39 6.38
CA ALA A 264 -5.83 -9.85 5.10
C ALA A 264 -7.30 -9.48 5.12
N HIS A 265 -7.63 -8.32 4.54
CA HIS A 265 -8.99 -7.85 4.35
C HIS A 265 -9.50 -8.17 2.95
N SER A 266 -10.81 -8.36 2.84
CA SER A 266 -11.52 -8.57 1.57
C SER A 266 -12.78 -7.71 1.51
N TYR A 267 -13.22 -7.38 0.29
CA TYR A 267 -14.43 -6.62 0.04
C TYR A 267 -15.14 -7.15 -1.21
N ASP A 268 -16.43 -7.44 -1.12
CA ASP A 268 -17.24 -8.01 -2.21
C ASP A 268 -18.27 -7.01 -2.78
N GLY A 269 -18.22 -5.74 -2.36
CA GLY A 269 -19.20 -4.71 -2.72
C GLY A 269 -20.36 -4.58 -1.73
N HIS A 270 -20.58 -5.57 -0.87
CA HIS A 270 -21.70 -5.62 0.08
C HIS A 270 -21.24 -5.88 1.52
N SER A 271 -20.10 -6.51 1.68
CA SER A 271 -19.53 -6.86 2.99
C SER A 271 -18.02 -6.66 3.01
N ARG A 272 -17.49 -6.46 4.21
CA ARG A 272 -16.06 -6.56 4.50
C ARG A 272 -15.78 -7.82 5.29
N GLN A 273 -14.66 -8.45 5.01
CA GLN A 273 -14.18 -9.62 5.72
C GLN A 273 -12.70 -9.43 6.03
N TRP A 274 -12.25 -9.87 7.19
CA TRP A 274 -10.83 -9.89 7.55
C TRP A 274 -10.46 -11.20 8.22
N ASN A 275 -9.34 -11.76 7.78
CA ASN A 275 -8.80 -12.96 8.37
C ASN A 275 -8.16 -12.66 9.74
N ILE A 276 -8.13 -13.67 10.61
CA ILE A 276 -7.45 -13.53 11.92
C ILE A 276 -5.97 -13.13 11.72
N ASP A 277 -5.49 -12.23 12.56
CA ASP A 277 -4.11 -11.72 12.58
C ASP A 277 -3.15 -12.59 13.43
N ASN A 278 -3.41 -13.89 13.51
CA ASN A 278 -2.54 -14.87 14.16
C ASN A 278 -2.11 -15.94 13.15
N ILE A 279 -0.84 -15.89 12.74
CA ILE A 279 -0.31 -16.74 11.68
C ILE A 279 -0.42 -18.25 11.97
N TYR A 280 -0.23 -18.68 13.22
CA TYR A 280 -0.31 -20.10 13.60
C TYR A 280 -1.73 -20.60 13.56
N THR A 281 -2.66 -19.81 14.09
CA THR A 281 -4.09 -20.13 14.04
C THR A 281 -4.61 -20.12 12.62
N TYR A 282 -4.17 -19.15 11.80
CA TYR A 282 -4.51 -19.08 10.38
C TYR A 282 -4.06 -20.34 9.64
N ILE A 283 -2.78 -20.71 9.71
CA ILE A 283 -2.23 -21.89 9.06
C ILE A 283 -3.01 -23.14 9.50
N TYR A 284 -3.14 -23.35 10.81
CA TYR A 284 -3.82 -24.53 11.35
C TYR A 284 -5.26 -24.67 10.85
N LYS A 285 -6.03 -23.59 10.86
CA LYS A 285 -7.43 -23.59 10.42
C LYS A 285 -7.55 -23.85 8.93
N VAL A 286 -6.73 -23.20 8.11
CA VAL A 286 -6.77 -23.37 6.65
C VAL A 286 -6.33 -24.77 6.24
N GLU A 287 -5.30 -25.33 6.84
CA GLU A 287 -4.88 -26.73 6.63
C GLU A 287 -6.02 -27.72 6.91
N ASN A 288 -6.90 -27.41 7.87
CA ASN A 288 -8.08 -28.21 8.23
C ASN A 288 -9.35 -27.82 7.42
N GLY A 289 -9.20 -27.06 6.33
CA GLY A 289 -10.29 -26.69 5.42
C GLY A 289 -11.24 -25.60 5.95
N THR A 290 -10.82 -24.82 6.96
CA THR A 290 -11.64 -23.76 7.55
C THR A 290 -10.89 -22.44 7.48
N ILE A 291 -11.54 -21.37 7.02
CA ILE A 291 -10.96 -20.04 6.98
C ILE A 291 -11.37 -19.29 8.25
N PRO A 292 -10.40 -18.86 9.08
CA PRO A 292 -10.70 -18.10 10.31
C PRO A 292 -10.84 -16.62 9.97
N TYR A 293 -12.07 -16.14 9.87
CA TYR A 293 -12.36 -14.74 9.52
C TYR A 293 -13.49 -14.16 10.38
N GLU A 294 -13.54 -12.84 10.39
CA GLU A 294 -14.70 -12.06 10.79
C GLU A 294 -15.29 -11.36 9.56
N ARG A 295 -16.60 -11.06 9.58
CA ARG A 295 -17.31 -10.44 8.49
C ARG A 295 -18.32 -9.41 8.99
N GLU A 296 -18.41 -8.30 8.28
CA GLU A 296 -19.38 -7.25 8.50
C GLU A 296 -20.20 -7.02 7.23
N GLU A 297 -21.53 -7.09 7.35
CA GLU A 297 -22.43 -6.69 6.26
C GLU A 297 -22.60 -5.18 6.28
N LEU A 298 -22.46 -4.55 5.11
CA LEU A 298 -22.50 -3.11 4.98
C LEU A 298 -23.90 -2.64 4.60
N ASP A 299 -24.56 -1.94 5.50
CA ASP A 299 -25.83 -1.28 5.18
C ASP A 299 -25.64 -0.06 4.25
N ALA A 300 -26.73 0.56 3.85
CA ALA A 300 -26.70 1.70 2.93
C ALA A 300 -25.98 2.92 3.51
N VAL A 301 -26.09 3.13 4.84
CA VAL A 301 -25.46 4.27 5.52
C VAL A 301 -23.94 4.05 5.61
N THR A 302 -23.52 2.86 5.98
CA THR A 302 -22.09 2.48 6.04
C THR A 302 -21.44 2.63 4.67
N ARG A 303 -22.05 2.09 3.61
CA ARG A 303 -21.54 2.25 2.23
C ARG A 303 -21.48 3.71 1.79
N TYR A 304 -22.47 4.54 2.19
CA TYR A 304 -22.42 5.96 1.90
C TYR A 304 -21.24 6.64 2.60
N ASN A 305 -21.01 6.37 3.90
CA ASN A 305 -19.90 6.94 4.66
C ASN A 305 -18.54 6.48 4.09
N ASP A 306 -18.42 5.21 3.74
CA ASP A 306 -17.22 4.68 3.08
C ASP A 306 -16.93 5.39 1.75
N MET A 307 -17.97 5.59 0.93
CA MET A 307 -17.85 6.30 -0.35
C MET A 307 -17.36 7.74 -0.14
N ILE A 308 -17.90 8.49 0.84
CA ILE A 308 -17.41 9.82 1.18
C ILE A 308 -15.93 9.79 1.55
N THR A 309 -15.56 8.90 2.49
CA THR A 309 -14.19 8.81 3.01
C THR A 309 -13.18 8.43 1.92
N THR A 310 -13.53 7.50 1.05
CA THR A 310 -12.62 7.03 0.00
C THR A 310 -12.55 7.98 -1.20
N ALA A 311 -13.68 8.51 -1.65
CA ALA A 311 -13.72 9.36 -2.84
C ALA A 311 -13.09 10.75 -2.59
N LEU A 312 -13.36 11.39 -1.44
CA LEU A 312 -12.74 12.67 -1.08
C LEU A 312 -11.23 12.57 -0.83
N ARG A 313 -10.68 11.36 -0.71
CA ARG A 313 -9.25 11.14 -0.68
C ARG A 313 -8.60 11.34 -2.06
N THR A 314 -9.37 11.17 -3.13
CA THR A 314 -8.87 11.21 -4.50
C THR A 314 -9.05 12.58 -5.14
N ARG A 315 -8.25 12.87 -6.16
CA ARG A 315 -8.37 14.11 -6.95
C ARG A 315 -9.69 14.18 -7.71
N GLU A 316 -10.23 13.03 -8.10
CA GLU A 316 -11.50 12.94 -8.82
C GLU A 316 -12.70 13.32 -7.95
N GLY A 317 -12.61 13.08 -6.62
CA GLY A 317 -13.71 13.38 -5.69
C GLY A 317 -14.90 12.45 -5.84
N ILE A 318 -16.05 12.89 -5.36
CA ILE A 318 -17.30 12.12 -5.35
C ILE A 318 -18.06 12.40 -6.64
N GLU A 319 -18.35 11.36 -7.44
CA GLU A 319 -19.26 11.48 -8.58
C GLU A 319 -20.69 11.80 -8.08
N ILE A 320 -21.23 12.95 -8.50
CA ILE A 320 -22.55 13.38 -8.09
C ILE A 320 -23.62 12.62 -8.91
N LYS A 321 -24.39 11.77 -8.22
CA LYS A 321 -25.50 11.01 -8.81
C LYS A 321 -26.79 11.32 -8.07
N GLU A 322 -27.87 11.62 -8.80
CA GLU A 322 -29.18 11.79 -8.21
C GLU A 322 -29.72 10.51 -7.59
N GLY A 323 -30.46 10.62 -6.50
CA GLY A 323 -31.05 9.50 -5.76
C GLY A 323 -30.30 9.16 -4.46
N GLY A 324 -30.82 8.23 -3.68
CA GLY A 324 -30.23 7.78 -2.41
C GLY A 324 -29.94 8.93 -1.43
N PHE A 325 -28.67 9.17 -1.13
CA PHE A 325 -28.20 10.20 -0.19
C PHE A 325 -27.88 11.55 -0.84
N TYR A 326 -28.25 11.79 -2.09
CA TYR A 326 -27.88 13.00 -2.84
C TYR A 326 -28.23 14.31 -2.10
N ASP A 327 -29.50 14.49 -1.69
CA ASP A 327 -29.93 15.69 -1.00
C ASP A 327 -29.20 15.91 0.32
N TYR A 328 -28.98 14.84 1.05
CA TYR A 328 -28.20 14.86 2.30
C TYR A 328 -26.74 15.27 2.06
N MET A 329 -26.10 14.68 1.07
CA MET A 329 -24.71 14.99 0.67
C MET A 329 -24.57 16.46 0.28
N MET A 330 -25.41 16.93 -0.64
CA MET A 330 -25.36 18.32 -1.14
C MET A 330 -25.70 19.35 -0.04
N SER A 331 -26.63 19.01 0.85
CA SER A 331 -26.95 19.86 2.01
C SER A 331 -25.76 19.95 2.98
N SER A 332 -25.10 18.81 3.26
CA SER A 332 -23.92 18.75 4.13
C SER A 332 -22.70 19.45 3.53
N ALA A 333 -22.50 19.33 2.23
CA ALA A 333 -21.40 19.97 1.50
C ALA A 333 -21.56 21.50 1.37
N LYS A 334 -22.78 22.04 1.45
CA LYS A 334 -23.07 23.43 1.16
C LYS A 334 -22.19 24.44 1.90
N LYS A 335 -21.96 24.23 3.20
CA LYS A 335 -21.08 25.07 4.01
C LYS A 335 -19.63 24.99 3.52
N LEU A 336 -19.11 23.78 3.32
CA LEU A 336 -17.73 23.55 2.88
C LEU A 336 -17.45 24.15 1.49
N VAL A 337 -18.44 24.07 0.59
CA VAL A 337 -18.36 24.71 -0.73
C VAL A 337 -18.35 26.23 -0.59
N SER A 338 -19.20 26.81 0.28
CA SER A 338 -19.23 28.26 0.50
C SER A 338 -17.94 28.81 1.16
N GLU A 339 -17.23 27.97 1.90
CA GLU A 339 -15.94 28.28 2.54
C GLU A 339 -14.74 27.99 1.62
N GLY A 340 -14.97 27.45 0.41
CA GLY A 340 -13.91 27.09 -0.53
C GLY A 340 -13.11 25.86 -0.15
N LEU A 341 -13.60 25.04 0.79
CA LEU A 341 -12.98 23.79 1.23
C LEU A 341 -13.33 22.61 0.33
N LEU A 342 -14.47 22.71 -0.37
CA LEU A 342 -14.89 21.78 -1.43
C LEU A 342 -15.29 22.58 -2.66
N ALA A 343 -15.23 21.94 -3.82
CA ALA A 343 -15.70 22.51 -5.07
C ALA A 343 -16.62 21.51 -5.79
N VAL A 344 -17.58 22.04 -6.56
CA VAL A 344 -18.34 21.24 -7.51
C VAL A 344 -17.79 21.51 -8.90
N ASP A 345 -17.20 20.52 -9.52
CA ASP A 345 -16.62 20.63 -10.86
C ASP A 345 -16.94 19.39 -11.70
N ASN A 346 -17.35 19.59 -12.95
CA ASN A 346 -17.62 18.53 -13.93
C ASN A 346 -18.46 17.34 -13.40
N GLY A 347 -19.45 17.62 -12.54
CA GLY A 347 -20.31 16.58 -11.95
C GLY A 347 -19.69 15.81 -10.79
N HIS A 348 -18.62 16.34 -10.20
CA HIS A 348 -18.00 15.79 -8.99
C HIS A 348 -17.96 16.85 -7.87
N LEU A 349 -17.97 16.36 -6.62
CA LEU A 349 -17.79 17.15 -5.40
C LEU A 349 -16.43 16.86 -4.81
#